data_8033f496ada14c93357dbc23ef0583b6
#
_entry.id   8033f496ada14c93357dbc23ef0583b6
#
_cell.length_a   1.000
_cell.length_b   1.000
_cell.length_c   1.000
_cell.angle_alpha   90.00
_cell.angle_beta   90.00
_cell.angle_gamma   90.00
#
_symmetry.space_group_name_H-M   'P 1'
#
loop_
_entity.id
_entity.type
_entity.pdbx_description
1 polymer ?
#
loop_
_entity_poly.entity_id
_entity_poly.type
_entity_poly.pdbx_seq_one_letter_code
_entity_poly.pdbx_strand_id
1 'polypeptide(L)'
;MGYFDYSREPKSDIAFVDMKSFYASVECVERGLHPLKTSLCVMSRAENANGLILASSPMFKKVFGKNNVSRSYDLPFDIKTRKFNYYVARRQGLPITLDYVRFIEEWARITYIVPPRMDLYIEKNMEIQHIFQNYASPDDILPYSIDEGFIDLTSSLKYFVPDENISRKDKLDMIAARIQRDIYRKTGVYSTVGMSNSNPLLAKLALDNEAKKTPTMRANWSYENVEEKVWNIPNLTDFWGIGERTEKRLNKLGIHSIKELANFDADLLKKEFGVVGVELFYHANGIDESDVHKPYKPKSHGIGNSQVLPRDYYRRADIELVLREMAEQVAIRLRRAHKKCCTVSIYIGFSRFEGKRHLQAQMKVDPTNNTRVLTDHVLSLFRKRYELGAVRSVAVTYSNFVDESLQLISLFDDIEQIEKEERLQTAIDSIREKFGFTYIQKANSLLEASRSIERSKIIGGHAAVR
;
A
#
# COMPACT_ATOMS: atom_id res chain seq x y z
N MET A 1 -17.78 16.89 31.45
CA MET A 1 -17.15 15.83 30.68
C MET A 1 -18.24 14.80 30.41
N GLY A 2 -18.75 14.74 29.17
CA GLY A 2 -19.75 13.75 28.82
C GLY A 2 -19.07 12.44 28.52
N TYR A 3 -19.25 11.46 29.37
CA TYR A 3 -18.91 10.07 29.00
C TYR A 3 -19.78 9.67 27.82
N PHE A 4 -19.16 9.15 26.74
CA PHE A 4 -19.91 8.59 25.64
C PHE A 4 -20.69 7.37 26.11
N ASP A 5 -21.97 7.29 25.76
CA ASP A 5 -22.80 6.11 26.00
C ASP A 5 -22.59 5.10 24.86
N TYR A 6 -21.70 4.12 25.07
CA TYR A 6 -21.42 3.06 24.11
C TYR A 6 -22.53 2.00 24.00
N SER A 7 -23.65 2.15 24.71
CA SER A 7 -24.75 1.16 24.64
C SER A 7 -25.38 1.08 23.24
N ARG A 8 -25.31 2.18 22.49
CA ARG A 8 -25.86 2.32 21.14
C ARG A 8 -24.86 2.07 20.03
N GLU A 9 -23.58 1.94 20.38
CA GLU A 9 -22.52 1.73 19.42
C GLU A 9 -22.46 0.28 18.94
N PRO A 10 -21.90 0.01 17.73
CA PRO A 10 -21.74 -1.34 17.19
C PRO A 10 -21.01 -2.26 18.16
N LYS A 11 -21.38 -3.54 18.16
CA LYS A 11 -20.75 -4.60 18.98
C LYS A 11 -20.46 -5.81 18.11
N SER A 12 -19.43 -5.70 17.30
CA SER A 12 -18.93 -6.77 16.42
C SER A 12 -17.68 -7.43 16.99
N ASP A 13 -17.49 -8.73 16.73
CA ASP A 13 -16.31 -9.51 17.10
C ASP A 13 -15.29 -9.48 15.98
N ILE A 14 -14.44 -8.49 16.00
CA ILE A 14 -13.49 -8.22 14.91
C ILE A 14 -12.10 -8.75 15.26
N ALA A 15 -11.50 -9.49 14.31
CA ALA A 15 -10.07 -9.78 14.30
C ALA A 15 -9.41 -9.01 13.16
N PHE A 16 -8.41 -8.21 13.45
CA PHE A 16 -7.52 -7.58 12.48
C PHE A 16 -6.21 -8.32 12.46
N VAL A 17 -5.89 -8.97 11.34
CA VAL A 17 -4.74 -9.86 11.20
C VAL A 17 -3.68 -9.22 10.33
N ASP A 18 -2.43 -9.15 10.80
CA ASP A 18 -1.26 -8.58 10.11
C ASP A 18 -0.12 -9.60 10.06
N MET A 19 0.44 -9.82 8.86
CA MET A 19 1.56 -10.74 8.68
C MET A 19 2.87 -10.08 9.09
N LYS A 20 3.57 -10.68 10.04
CA LYS A 20 4.80 -10.10 10.60
C LYS A 20 5.90 -9.98 9.56
N SER A 21 6.24 -8.74 9.15
CA SER A 21 7.28 -8.45 8.15
C SER A 21 7.10 -9.26 6.87
N PHE A 22 5.91 -9.24 6.30
CA PHE A 22 5.38 -10.18 5.30
C PHE A 22 6.38 -10.59 4.22
N TYR A 23 6.85 -9.67 3.38
CA TYR A 23 7.77 -10.01 2.28
C TYR A 23 9.06 -10.65 2.79
N ALA A 24 9.62 -10.13 3.87
CA ALA A 24 10.84 -10.71 4.45
C ALA A 24 10.59 -12.09 5.06
N SER A 25 9.42 -12.31 5.66
CA SER A 25 9.02 -13.62 6.20
C SER A 25 8.82 -14.64 5.09
N VAL A 26 8.13 -14.28 4.01
CA VAL A 26 7.98 -15.14 2.84
C VAL A 26 9.35 -15.51 2.26
N GLU A 27 10.26 -14.53 2.08
CA GLU A 27 11.60 -14.78 1.58
C GLU A 27 12.45 -15.68 2.49
N CYS A 28 12.25 -15.58 3.81
CA CYS A 28 12.89 -16.51 4.75
C CYS A 28 12.35 -17.93 4.58
N VAL A 29 11.04 -18.12 4.58
CA VAL A 29 10.39 -19.43 4.47
C VAL A 29 10.79 -20.15 3.19
N GLU A 30 10.73 -19.46 2.06
CA GLU A 30 11.10 -20.01 0.74
C GLU A 30 12.59 -20.45 0.64
N ARG A 31 13.43 -19.99 1.56
CA ARG A 31 14.84 -20.39 1.67
C ARG A 31 15.11 -21.38 2.80
N GLY A 32 14.07 -21.87 3.46
CA GLY A 32 14.22 -22.74 4.63
C GLY A 32 14.78 -22.02 5.87
N LEU A 33 14.67 -20.70 5.93
CA LEU A 33 15.18 -19.86 7.01
C LEU A 33 14.06 -19.48 7.99
N HIS A 34 14.43 -19.28 9.26
CA HIS A 34 13.45 -18.91 10.27
C HIS A 34 13.11 -17.41 10.23
N PRO A 35 11.84 -17.00 9.97
CA PRO A 35 11.45 -15.60 9.76
C PRO A 35 11.80 -14.64 10.89
N LEU A 36 11.71 -15.10 12.16
CA LEU A 36 11.97 -14.25 13.32
C LEU A 36 13.44 -14.18 13.73
N LYS A 37 14.26 -15.20 13.36
CA LYS A 37 15.65 -15.33 13.82
C LYS A 37 16.68 -14.96 12.75
N THR A 38 16.29 -14.95 11.49
CA THR A 38 17.19 -14.62 10.37
C THR A 38 17.19 -13.13 10.10
N SER A 39 18.36 -12.53 9.90
CA SER A 39 18.49 -11.18 9.41
C SER A 39 18.37 -11.15 7.89
N LEU A 40 17.26 -10.64 7.39
CA LEU A 40 16.95 -10.55 5.96
C LEU A 40 16.23 -9.24 5.64
N CYS A 41 16.58 -8.59 4.52
CA CYS A 41 15.79 -7.50 3.97
C CYS A 41 15.49 -7.73 2.48
N VAL A 42 14.28 -7.35 2.09
CA VAL A 42 13.84 -7.29 0.69
C VAL A 42 14.09 -5.89 0.17
N MET A 43 14.91 -5.77 -0.86
CA MET A 43 15.37 -4.50 -1.38
C MET A 43 15.17 -4.39 -2.88
N SER A 44 14.45 -3.37 -3.34
CA SER A 44 14.38 -3.06 -4.76
C SER A 44 15.76 -2.60 -5.24
N ARG A 45 16.26 -3.15 -6.33
CA ARG A 45 17.59 -2.84 -6.86
C ARG A 45 18.71 -3.08 -5.85
N ALA A 46 18.79 -4.31 -5.35
CA ALA A 46 19.82 -4.74 -4.39
C ALA A 46 21.27 -4.46 -4.85
N GLU A 47 21.46 -4.22 -6.14
CA GLU A 47 22.77 -3.91 -6.74
C GLU A 47 23.20 -2.44 -6.63
N ASN A 48 22.27 -1.54 -6.28
CA ASN A 48 22.48 -0.10 -6.25
C ASN A 48 22.41 0.47 -4.84
N ALA A 49 23.31 1.41 -4.52
CA ALA A 49 23.32 2.15 -3.26
C ALA A 49 22.03 2.96 -2.98
N ASN A 50 21.11 3.07 -3.94
CA ASN A 50 19.83 3.78 -3.83
C ASN A 50 18.62 2.84 -3.73
N GLY A 51 18.81 1.54 -3.46
CA GLY A 51 17.75 0.57 -3.32
C GLY A 51 16.78 0.94 -2.20
N LEU A 52 15.48 0.79 -2.47
CA LEU A 52 14.44 0.95 -1.46
C LEU A 52 14.27 -0.36 -0.69
N ILE A 53 14.37 -0.31 0.63
CA ILE A 53 14.05 -1.44 1.50
C ILE A 53 12.53 -1.51 1.62
N LEU A 54 11.94 -2.58 1.10
CA LEU A 54 10.49 -2.79 1.08
C LEU A 54 10.00 -3.46 2.37
N ALA A 55 10.77 -4.41 2.87
CA ALA A 55 10.50 -5.11 4.11
C ALA A 55 11.79 -5.62 4.74
N SER A 56 11.77 -5.74 6.05
CA SER A 56 12.88 -6.27 6.84
C SER A 56 12.36 -7.26 7.88
N SER A 57 13.11 -8.34 8.10
CA SER A 57 12.80 -9.30 9.15
C SER A 57 12.91 -8.68 10.54
N PRO A 58 12.25 -9.25 11.55
CA PRO A 58 12.37 -8.76 12.93
C PRO A 58 13.81 -8.71 13.44
N MET A 59 14.63 -9.70 13.08
CA MET A 59 16.05 -9.72 13.47
C MET A 59 16.83 -8.58 12.79
N PHE A 60 16.58 -8.32 11.51
CA PHE A 60 17.19 -7.18 10.82
C PHE A 60 16.84 -5.85 11.49
N LYS A 61 15.56 -5.65 11.83
CA LYS A 61 15.09 -4.45 12.55
C LYS A 61 15.78 -4.29 13.90
N LYS A 62 15.90 -5.39 14.64
CA LYS A 62 16.55 -5.41 15.97
C LYS A 62 18.04 -5.03 15.90
N VAL A 63 18.76 -5.57 14.92
CA VAL A 63 20.20 -5.36 14.76
C VAL A 63 20.55 -3.98 14.21
N PHE A 64 19.85 -3.54 13.16
CA PHE A 64 20.19 -2.33 12.44
C PHE A 64 19.30 -1.12 12.76
N GLY A 65 18.34 -1.27 13.67
CA GLY A 65 17.47 -0.18 14.13
C GLY A 65 16.53 0.39 13.05
N LYS A 66 16.22 -0.38 12.00
CA LYS A 66 15.39 0.09 10.87
C LYS A 66 13.97 -0.47 10.97
N ASN A 67 13.05 0.34 11.46
CA ASN A 67 11.66 -0.05 11.68
C ASN A 67 10.75 0.14 10.45
N ASN A 68 11.10 1.03 9.54
CA ASN A 68 10.27 1.40 8.40
C ASN A 68 11.02 1.34 7.08
N VAL A 69 10.28 1.49 5.99
CA VAL A 69 10.82 1.62 4.64
C VAL A 69 11.90 2.70 4.61
N SER A 70 13.12 2.29 4.29
CA SER A 70 14.28 3.16 4.22
C SER A 70 15.09 2.87 2.96
N ARG A 71 16.14 3.62 2.73
CA ARG A 71 17.00 3.37 1.59
C ARG A 71 18.27 2.66 2.00
N SER A 72 18.90 1.94 1.08
CA SER A 72 20.16 1.24 1.33
C SER A 72 21.29 2.15 1.81
N TYR A 73 21.32 3.42 1.36
CA TYR A 73 22.31 4.39 1.85
C TYR A 73 22.09 4.88 3.28
N ASP A 74 20.96 4.50 3.92
CA ASP A 74 20.69 4.77 5.34
C ASP A 74 21.13 3.63 6.26
N LEU A 75 21.63 2.53 5.70
CA LEU A 75 22.14 1.41 6.48
C LEU A 75 23.48 1.73 7.11
N PRO A 76 23.75 1.27 8.35
CA PRO A 76 25.03 1.47 9.02
C PRO A 76 26.17 0.65 8.43
N PHE A 77 25.95 -0.01 7.30
CA PHE A 77 26.95 -0.76 6.55
C PHE A 77 26.74 -0.62 5.03
N ASP A 78 27.82 -0.78 4.27
CA ASP A 78 27.74 -0.82 2.82
C ASP A 78 27.24 -2.19 2.33
N ILE A 79 26.23 -2.19 1.45
CA ILE A 79 25.55 -3.42 1.01
C ILE A 79 26.45 -4.36 0.18
N LYS A 80 27.50 -3.85 -0.48
CA LYS A 80 28.40 -4.64 -1.31
C LYS A 80 29.60 -5.16 -0.51
N THR A 81 30.27 -4.26 0.18
CA THR A 81 31.48 -4.59 0.94
C THR A 81 31.20 -5.17 2.32
N ARG A 82 29.97 -5.00 2.81
CA ARG A 82 29.55 -5.39 4.17
C ARG A 82 30.34 -4.69 5.29
N LYS A 83 31.06 -3.64 4.95
CA LYS A 83 31.84 -2.83 5.88
C LYS A 83 30.98 -1.78 6.54
N PHE A 84 31.36 -1.41 7.78
CA PHE A 84 30.69 -0.36 8.53
C PHE A 84 30.74 0.98 7.82
N ASN A 85 29.63 1.71 7.83
CA ASN A 85 29.49 3.01 7.19
C ASN A 85 29.58 4.14 8.22
N TYR A 86 30.79 4.65 8.45
CA TYR A 86 31.06 5.72 9.42
C TYR A 86 30.27 7.01 9.14
N TYR A 87 30.04 7.34 7.86
CA TYR A 87 29.28 8.53 7.48
C TYR A 87 27.82 8.43 7.95
N VAL A 88 27.19 7.29 7.68
CA VAL A 88 25.80 7.03 8.10
C VAL A 88 25.70 6.97 9.63
N ALA A 89 26.63 6.31 10.28
CA ALA A 89 26.66 6.20 11.74
C ALA A 89 26.71 7.59 12.40
N ARG A 90 27.62 8.47 11.96
CA ARG A 90 27.72 9.86 12.45
C ARG A 90 26.41 10.64 12.23
N ARG A 91 25.84 10.55 11.01
CA ARG A 91 24.58 11.24 10.67
C ARG A 91 23.40 10.79 11.53
N GLN A 92 23.38 9.52 11.93
CA GLN A 92 22.29 8.92 12.74
C GLN A 92 22.58 8.88 14.23
N GLY A 93 23.74 9.39 14.68
CA GLY A 93 24.13 9.36 16.10
C GLY A 93 24.37 7.94 16.63
N LEU A 94 24.75 6.98 15.75
CA LEU A 94 25.07 5.62 16.15
C LEU A 94 26.46 5.54 16.79
N PRO A 95 26.69 4.58 17.73
CA PRO A 95 28.00 4.35 18.30
C PRO A 95 29.06 4.02 17.23
N ILE A 96 30.29 4.49 17.44
CA ILE A 96 31.45 4.20 16.57
C ILE A 96 32.57 3.52 17.35
N THR A 97 32.24 2.84 18.46
CA THR A 97 33.19 2.03 19.23
C THR A 97 33.60 0.79 18.43
N LEU A 98 34.79 0.27 18.70
CA LEU A 98 35.32 -0.91 17.99
C LEU A 98 34.38 -2.12 18.10
N ASP A 99 33.75 -2.33 19.27
CA ASP A 99 32.82 -3.43 19.49
C ASP A 99 31.53 -3.26 18.70
N TYR A 100 30.98 -2.04 18.61
CA TYR A 100 29.79 -1.78 17.82
C TYR A 100 30.05 -1.93 16.31
N VAL A 101 31.22 -1.45 15.83
CA VAL A 101 31.64 -1.62 14.43
C VAL A 101 31.76 -3.11 14.09
N ARG A 102 32.44 -3.91 14.93
CA ARG A 102 32.54 -5.36 14.76
C ARG A 102 31.16 -6.03 14.74
N PHE A 103 30.32 -5.71 15.72
CA PHE A 103 28.93 -6.23 15.80
C PHE A 103 28.16 -5.96 14.51
N ILE A 104 28.19 -4.75 13.98
CA ILE A 104 27.48 -4.40 12.72
C ILE A 104 28.08 -5.15 11.53
N GLU A 105 29.40 -5.23 11.40
CA GLU A 105 30.06 -5.95 10.29
C GLU A 105 29.77 -7.46 10.33
N GLU A 106 29.79 -8.08 11.50
CA GLU A 106 29.45 -9.50 11.67
C GLU A 106 28.02 -9.79 11.22
N TRP A 107 27.07 -9.00 11.73
CA TRP A 107 25.67 -9.14 11.30
C TRP A 107 25.46 -8.82 9.81
N ALA A 108 26.16 -7.80 9.28
CA ALA A 108 26.08 -7.46 7.87
C ALA A 108 26.51 -8.64 6.97
N ARG A 109 27.57 -9.40 7.36
CA ARG A 109 28.06 -10.56 6.59
C ARG A 109 27.04 -11.68 6.47
N ILE A 110 26.27 -11.96 7.55
CA ILE A 110 25.28 -13.05 7.59
C ILE A 110 23.88 -12.57 7.18
N THR A 111 23.70 -11.29 6.89
CA THR A 111 22.40 -10.72 6.48
C THR A 111 22.12 -11.00 5.01
N TYR A 112 20.94 -11.53 4.75
CA TYR A 112 20.43 -11.73 3.39
C TYR A 112 19.85 -10.43 2.86
N ILE A 113 20.28 -10.00 1.68
CA ILE A 113 19.70 -8.89 0.91
C ILE A 113 19.19 -9.49 -0.38
N VAL A 114 17.87 -9.47 -0.55
CA VAL A 114 17.21 -10.17 -1.66
C VAL A 114 16.32 -9.22 -2.47
N PRO A 115 16.18 -9.44 -3.78
CA PRO A 115 15.24 -8.68 -4.60
C PRO A 115 13.79 -9.07 -4.24
N PRO A 116 12.80 -8.20 -4.49
CA PRO A 116 11.39 -8.55 -4.31
C PRO A 116 10.90 -9.51 -5.38
N ARG A 117 9.94 -10.37 -5.00
CA ARG A 117 9.20 -11.30 -5.88
C ARG A 117 7.70 -11.07 -5.69
N MET A 118 7.17 -10.02 -6.31
CA MET A 118 5.81 -9.56 -6.04
C MET A 118 4.74 -10.60 -6.38
N ASP A 119 4.94 -11.41 -7.43
CA ASP A 119 4.01 -12.50 -7.78
C ASP A 119 3.89 -13.53 -6.64
N LEU A 120 5.04 -13.93 -6.06
CA LEU A 120 5.07 -14.84 -4.93
C LEU A 120 4.33 -14.27 -3.70
N TYR A 121 4.49 -12.98 -3.45
CA TYR A 121 3.81 -12.34 -2.30
C TYR A 121 2.30 -12.29 -2.50
N ILE A 122 1.83 -12.05 -3.73
CA ILE A 122 0.41 -12.12 -4.08
C ILE A 122 -0.12 -13.56 -3.90
N GLU A 123 0.62 -14.57 -4.38
CA GLU A 123 0.26 -15.98 -4.21
C GLU A 123 0.12 -16.36 -2.73
N LYS A 124 1.11 -15.97 -1.91
CA LYS A 124 1.05 -16.21 -0.46
C LYS A 124 -0.07 -15.45 0.24
N ASN A 125 -0.38 -14.24 -0.20
CA ASN A 125 -1.54 -13.52 0.31
C ASN A 125 -2.84 -14.29 -0.03
N MET A 126 -3.00 -14.77 -1.25
CA MET A 126 -4.18 -15.56 -1.63
C MET A 126 -4.32 -16.84 -0.79
N GLU A 127 -3.23 -17.54 -0.49
CA GLU A 127 -3.24 -18.69 0.43
C GLU A 127 -3.76 -18.29 1.82
N ILE A 128 -3.32 -17.13 2.33
CA ILE A 128 -3.75 -16.60 3.63
C ILE A 128 -5.24 -16.20 3.62
N GLN A 129 -5.71 -15.56 2.55
CA GLN A 129 -7.12 -15.23 2.39
C GLN A 129 -8.01 -16.49 2.39
N HIS A 130 -7.57 -17.58 1.77
CA HIS A 130 -8.28 -18.86 1.83
C HIS A 130 -8.31 -19.45 3.26
N ILE A 131 -7.27 -19.19 4.08
CA ILE A 131 -7.30 -19.61 5.48
C ILE A 131 -8.38 -18.85 6.25
N PHE A 132 -8.54 -17.54 6.00
CA PHE A 132 -9.60 -16.75 6.64
C PHE A 132 -10.99 -17.26 6.31
N GLN A 133 -11.23 -17.74 5.09
CA GLN A 133 -12.48 -18.33 4.65
C GLN A 133 -12.86 -19.63 5.40
N ASN A 134 -11.94 -20.26 6.12
CA ASN A 134 -12.28 -21.37 7.01
C ASN A 134 -12.93 -20.90 8.31
N TYR A 135 -12.91 -19.60 8.63
CA TYR A 135 -13.38 -19.03 9.88
C TYR A 135 -14.55 -18.07 9.71
N ALA A 136 -14.70 -17.47 8.54
CA ALA A 136 -15.74 -16.49 8.24
C ALA A 136 -16.18 -16.61 6.77
N SER A 137 -17.36 -16.13 6.45
CA SER A 137 -17.83 -16.06 5.07
C SER A 137 -16.99 -15.03 4.27
N PRO A 138 -16.93 -15.12 2.94
CA PRO A 138 -16.23 -14.12 2.12
C PRO A 138 -16.72 -12.69 2.35
N ASP A 139 -17.99 -12.48 2.66
CA ASP A 139 -18.58 -11.17 2.93
C ASP A 139 -18.16 -10.61 4.30
N ASP A 140 -17.76 -11.48 5.24
CA ASP A 140 -17.26 -11.15 6.57
C ASP A 140 -15.73 -10.87 6.57
N ILE A 141 -15.06 -10.94 5.40
CA ILE A 141 -13.63 -10.73 5.26
C ILE A 141 -13.36 -9.51 4.40
N LEU A 142 -12.67 -8.52 4.96
CA LEU A 142 -12.20 -7.34 4.24
C LEU A 142 -10.68 -7.34 4.11
N PRO A 143 -10.11 -7.73 2.95
CA PRO A 143 -8.70 -7.53 2.67
C PRO A 143 -8.36 -6.04 2.72
N TYR A 144 -7.50 -5.64 3.65
CA TYR A 144 -7.14 -4.23 3.85
C TYR A 144 -5.87 -3.85 3.07
N SER A 145 -4.87 -4.73 3.09
CA SER A 145 -3.66 -4.62 2.28
C SER A 145 -3.17 -6.00 1.84
N ILE A 146 -1.96 -6.09 1.27
CA ILE A 146 -1.38 -7.38 0.85
C ILE A 146 -1.01 -8.29 2.02
N ASP A 147 -0.90 -7.76 3.21
CA ASP A 147 -0.48 -8.48 4.42
C ASP A 147 -1.40 -8.26 5.62
N GLU A 148 -2.49 -7.52 5.44
CA GLU A 148 -3.44 -7.20 6.50
C GLU A 148 -4.90 -7.41 6.05
N GLY A 149 -5.76 -7.84 6.97
CA GLY A 149 -7.20 -7.98 6.72
C GLY A 149 -8.03 -7.97 7.98
N PHE A 150 -9.27 -7.48 7.87
CA PHE A 150 -10.30 -7.59 8.89
C PHE A 150 -11.14 -8.85 8.66
N ILE A 151 -11.53 -9.50 9.73
CA ILE A 151 -12.43 -10.64 9.76
C ILE A 151 -13.50 -10.34 10.81
N ASP A 152 -14.75 -10.27 10.41
CA ASP A 152 -15.89 -10.25 11.33
C ASP A 152 -16.23 -11.68 11.72
N LEU A 153 -16.02 -12.02 12.98
CA LEU A 153 -16.27 -13.34 13.54
C LEU A 153 -17.59 -13.40 14.33
N THR A 154 -18.38 -12.34 14.30
CA THR A 154 -19.62 -12.22 15.11
C THR A 154 -20.58 -13.38 14.85
N SER A 155 -20.81 -13.72 13.58
CA SER A 155 -21.70 -14.80 13.16
C SER A 155 -21.14 -16.20 13.47
N SER A 156 -19.81 -16.36 13.41
CA SER A 156 -19.15 -17.67 13.54
C SER A 156 -18.63 -17.98 14.95
N LEU A 157 -18.63 -16.99 15.86
CA LEU A 157 -18.05 -17.14 17.19
C LEU A 157 -18.60 -18.34 17.97
N LYS A 158 -19.93 -18.50 18.02
CA LYS A 158 -20.61 -19.61 18.70
C LYS A 158 -20.39 -20.96 18.02
N TYR A 159 -20.22 -20.97 16.71
CA TYR A 159 -19.93 -22.19 15.97
C TYR A 159 -18.57 -22.77 16.34
N PHE A 160 -17.53 -21.94 16.42
CA PHE A 160 -16.20 -22.40 16.76
C PHE A 160 -15.97 -22.64 18.26
N VAL A 161 -16.67 -21.89 19.13
CA VAL A 161 -16.59 -22.01 20.58
C VAL A 161 -17.99 -21.98 21.18
N PRO A 162 -18.69 -23.13 21.18
CA PRO A 162 -20.10 -23.22 21.61
C PRO A 162 -20.30 -23.12 23.13
N ASP A 163 -19.25 -23.30 23.94
CA ASP A 163 -19.34 -23.24 25.40
C ASP A 163 -19.81 -21.85 25.87
N GLU A 164 -20.96 -21.77 26.50
CA GLU A 164 -21.57 -20.52 26.98
C GLU A 164 -20.88 -19.95 28.24
N ASN A 165 -20.12 -20.77 28.96
CA ASN A 165 -19.37 -20.32 30.14
C ASN A 165 -18.12 -19.51 29.80
N ILE A 166 -17.65 -19.57 28.55
CA ILE A 166 -16.51 -18.81 28.06
C ILE A 166 -16.96 -17.41 27.64
N SER A 167 -16.26 -16.40 28.13
CA SER A 167 -16.57 -15.01 27.76
C SER A 167 -16.43 -14.76 26.24
N ARG A 168 -17.20 -13.81 25.71
CA ARG A 168 -17.11 -13.41 24.29
C ARG A 168 -15.69 -13.00 23.89
N LYS A 169 -14.99 -12.32 24.78
CA LYS A 169 -13.60 -11.92 24.63
C LYS A 169 -12.66 -13.13 24.52
N ASP A 170 -12.79 -14.11 25.40
CA ASP A 170 -11.95 -15.31 25.40
C ASP A 170 -12.24 -16.19 24.18
N LYS A 171 -13.51 -16.29 23.75
CA LYS A 171 -13.87 -16.98 22.51
C LYS A 171 -13.14 -16.39 21.31
N LEU A 172 -13.13 -15.06 21.20
CA LEU A 172 -12.45 -14.34 20.12
C LEU A 172 -10.93 -14.60 20.16
N ASP A 173 -10.28 -14.56 21.33
CA ASP A 173 -8.87 -14.89 21.47
C ASP A 173 -8.56 -16.34 21.07
N MET A 174 -9.40 -17.30 21.44
CA MET A 174 -9.25 -18.72 21.06
C MET A 174 -9.30 -18.90 19.54
N ILE A 175 -10.21 -18.21 18.84
CA ILE A 175 -10.30 -18.27 17.38
C ILE A 175 -9.09 -17.59 16.74
N ALA A 176 -8.70 -16.42 17.21
CA ALA A 176 -7.51 -15.72 16.76
C ALA A 176 -6.25 -16.59 16.89
N ALA A 177 -6.11 -17.31 18.00
CA ALA A 177 -5.01 -18.27 18.19
C ALA A 177 -5.04 -19.44 17.19
N ARG A 178 -6.24 -19.92 16.81
CA ARG A 178 -6.39 -20.95 15.76
C ARG A 178 -5.99 -20.39 14.39
N ILE A 179 -6.46 -19.21 14.03
CA ILE A 179 -6.10 -18.51 12.78
C ILE A 179 -4.57 -18.35 12.68
N GLN A 180 -3.91 -17.83 13.72
CA GLN A 180 -2.44 -17.72 13.74
C GLN A 180 -1.72 -19.04 13.53
N ARG A 181 -2.21 -20.11 14.16
CA ARG A 181 -1.64 -21.45 14.03
C ARG A 181 -1.78 -22.00 12.63
N ASP A 182 -2.94 -21.81 12.01
CA ASP A 182 -3.20 -22.31 10.67
C ASP A 182 -2.42 -21.56 9.60
N ILE A 183 -2.28 -20.23 9.76
CA ILE A 183 -1.39 -19.42 8.91
C ILE A 183 0.04 -19.95 9.02
N TYR A 184 0.56 -20.10 10.24
CA TYR A 184 1.92 -20.58 10.46
C TYR A 184 2.13 -22.01 9.89
N ARG A 185 1.19 -22.92 10.14
CA ARG A 185 1.29 -24.32 9.65
C ARG A 185 1.30 -24.41 8.13
N LYS A 186 0.47 -23.58 7.45
CA LYS A 186 0.36 -23.63 5.99
C LYS A 186 1.45 -22.83 5.28
N THR A 187 1.80 -21.68 5.81
CA THR A 187 2.67 -20.71 5.11
C THR A 187 4.02 -20.49 5.77
N GLY A 188 4.25 -20.97 7.00
CA GLY A 188 5.45 -20.69 7.80
C GLY A 188 5.57 -19.24 8.26
N VAL A 189 4.59 -18.36 7.94
CA VAL A 189 4.60 -16.95 8.29
C VAL A 189 3.93 -16.73 9.63
N TYR A 190 4.53 -15.88 10.47
CA TYR A 190 3.92 -15.46 11.73
C TYR A 190 2.96 -14.30 11.51
N SER A 191 1.85 -14.29 12.23
CA SER A 191 0.87 -13.20 12.21
C SER A 191 0.68 -12.58 13.60
N THR A 192 0.29 -11.32 13.61
CA THR A 192 -0.14 -10.56 14.79
C THR A 192 -1.63 -10.29 14.66
N VAL A 193 -2.38 -10.39 15.74
CA VAL A 193 -3.83 -10.20 15.71
C VAL A 193 -4.25 -9.18 16.76
N GLY A 194 -4.84 -8.09 16.30
CA GLY A 194 -5.61 -7.19 17.13
C GLY A 194 -7.07 -7.58 17.12
N MET A 195 -7.71 -7.57 18.25
CA MET A 195 -9.10 -7.99 18.40
C MET A 195 -9.93 -6.91 19.07
N SER A 196 -11.21 -6.91 18.77
CA SER A 196 -12.19 -6.09 19.48
C SER A 196 -13.54 -6.80 19.50
N ASN A 197 -14.22 -6.70 20.65
CA ASN A 197 -15.64 -7.05 20.76
C ASN A 197 -16.56 -5.82 20.56
N SER A 198 -16.07 -4.81 19.88
CA SER A 198 -16.70 -3.52 19.68
C SER A 198 -16.75 -3.13 18.19
N ASN A 199 -15.62 -2.69 17.62
CA ASN A 199 -15.54 -2.20 16.24
C ASN A 199 -14.17 -2.44 15.59
N PRO A 200 -14.03 -2.25 14.25
CA PRO A 200 -12.78 -2.46 13.52
C PRO A 200 -11.63 -1.54 13.98
N LEU A 201 -11.92 -0.28 14.34
CA LEU A 201 -10.90 0.66 14.79
C LEU A 201 -10.16 0.15 16.04
N LEU A 202 -10.89 -0.29 17.05
CA LEU A 202 -10.29 -0.79 18.30
C LEU A 202 -9.47 -2.06 18.07
N ALA A 203 -9.88 -2.93 17.13
CA ALA A 203 -9.08 -4.08 16.72
C ALA A 203 -7.76 -3.64 16.08
N LYS A 204 -7.78 -2.64 15.19
CA LYS A 204 -6.59 -2.08 14.56
C LYS A 204 -5.66 -1.42 15.56
N LEU A 205 -6.20 -0.61 16.50
CA LEU A 205 -5.42 0.04 17.55
C LEU A 205 -4.79 -0.97 18.53
N ALA A 206 -5.52 -2.03 18.87
CA ALA A 206 -5.00 -3.12 19.71
C ALA A 206 -3.81 -3.82 19.03
N LEU A 207 -3.89 -4.05 17.71
CA LEU A 207 -2.79 -4.63 16.96
C LEU A 207 -1.55 -3.74 16.97
N ASP A 208 -1.70 -2.47 16.61
CA ASP A 208 -0.56 -1.57 16.42
C ASP A 208 0.12 -1.20 17.74
N ASN A 209 -0.65 -1.03 18.82
CA ASN A 209 -0.14 -0.50 20.08
C ASN A 209 0.20 -1.57 21.12
N GLU A 210 -0.44 -2.74 21.08
CA GLU A 210 -0.22 -3.78 22.12
C GLU A 210 0.19 -5.14 21.52
N ALA A 211 -0.58 -5.71 20.58
CA ALA A 211 -0.37 -7.09 20.11
C ALA A 211 1.05 -7.34 19.56
N LYS A 212 1.63 -6.36 18.85
CA LYS A 212 3.01 -6.44 18.32
C LYS A 212 4.08 -6.59 19.38
N LYS A 213 3.75 -6.26 20.64
CA LYS A 213 4.67 -6.28 21.80
C LYS A 213 4.44 -7.46 22.74
N THR A 214 3.31 -8.18 22.61
CA THR A 214 2.99 -9.34 23.45
C THR A 214 3.66 -10.63 22.94
N PRO A 215 4.00 -11.59 23.83
CA PRO A 215 4.55 -12.88 23.41
C PRO A 215 3.59 -13.70 22.54
N THR A 216 2.29 -13.57 22.76
CA THR A 216 1.23 -14.25 22.00
C THR A 216 0.98 -13.59 20.66
N MET A 217 1.50 -12.37 20.41
CA MET A 217 1.19 -11.52 19.26
C MET A 217 -0.32 -11.28 19.13
N ARG A 218 -1.04 -11.18 20.25
CA ARG A 218 -2.48 -10.88 20.31
C ARG A 218 -2.78 -9.85 21.38
N ALA A 219 -3.79 -9.02 21.12
CA ALA A 219 -4.36 -8.10 22.10
C ALA A 219 -5.83 -7.84 21.77
N ASN A 220 -6.65 -7.56 22.78
CA ASN A 220 -8.05 -7.24 22.62
C ASN A 220 -8.37 -5.92 23.33
N TRP A 221 -8.91 -4.95 22.59
CA TRP A 221 -9.42 -3.67 23.09
C TRP A 221 -10.90 -3.54 22.80
N SER A 222 -11.63 -3.03 23.76
CA SER A 222 -13.08 -2.78 23.67
C SER A 222 -13.39 -1.39 24.17
N TYR A 223 -14.67 -1.00 24.16
CA TYR A 223 -15.10 0.33 24.64
C TYR A 223 -14.68 0.57 26.10
N GLU A 224 -14.67 -0.46 26.92
CA GLU A 224 -14.27 -0.38 28.33
C GLU A 224 -12.78 -0.01 28.51
N ASN A 225 -11.98 -0.21 27.48
CA ASN A 225 -10.54 0.07 27.53
C ASN A 225 -10.16 1.43 26.93
N VAL A 226 -11.11 2.24 26.45
CA VAL A 226 -10.80 3.50 25.74
C VAL A 226 -9.99 4.45 26.61
N GLU A 227 -10.43 4.72 27.82
CA GLU A 227 -9.72 5.64 28.73
C GLU A 227 -8.35 5.09 29.15
N GLU A 228 -8.28 3.78 29.43
CA GLU A 228 -7.06 3.15 29.91
C GLU A 228 -6.03 2.95 28.80
N LYS A 229 -6.46 2.59 27.59
CA LYS A 229 -5.56 2.17 26.52
C LYS A 229 -5.49 3.17 25.37
N VAL A 230 -6.64 3.62 24.82
CA VAL A 230 -6.65 4.52 23.67
C VAL A 230 -6.09 5.88 24.03
N TRP A 231 -6.53 6.48 25.14
CA TRP A 231 -6.05 7.79 25.58
C TRP A 231 -4.59 7.80 26.02
N ASN A 232 -4.04 6.64 26.36
CA ASN A 232 -2.65 6.46 26.78
C ASN A 232 -1.71 5.99 25.63
N ILE A 233 -2.15 6.03 24.38
CA ILE A 233 -1.26 5.85 23.24
C ILE A 233 -0.19 6.95 23.28
N PRO A 234 1.13 6.58 23.29
CA PRO A 234 2.19 7.52 23.67
C PRO A 234 2.34 8.71 22.73
N ASN A 235 2.23 8.51 21.41
CA ASN A 235 2.42 9.55 20.42
C ASN A 235 1.17 9.68 19.54
N LEU A 236 0.86 10.90 19.11
CA LEU A 236 -0.24 11.11 18.16
C LEU A 236 -0.08 10.29 16.89
N THR A 237 1.15 10.13 16.41
CA THR A 237 1.47 9.34 15.19
C THR A 237 1.37 7.83 15.36
N ASP A 238 1.25 7.32 16.58
CA ASP A 238 0.97 5.91 16.85
C ASP A 238 -0.54 5.60 16.77
N PHE A 239 -1.35 6.65 16.64
CA PHE A 239 -2.78 6.53 16.44
C PHE A 239 -3.11 6.43 14.95
N TRP A 240 -3.91 5.42 14.59
CA TRP A 240 -4.29 5.19 13.19
C TRP A 240 -5.03 6.39 12.59
N GLY A 241 -4.56 6.85 11.42
CA GLY A 241 -5.09 8.04 10.73
C GLY A 241 -4.32 9.34 11.03
N ILE A 242 -3.40 9.36 12.00
CA ILE A 242 -2.57 10.52 12.31
C ILE A 242 -1.13 10.32 11.81
N GLY A 243 -0.76 11.03 10.75
CA GLY A 243 0.62 11.12 10.28
C GLY A 243 1.30 12.41 10.76
N GLU A 244 2.61 12.54 10.54
CA GLU A 244 3.43 13.71 10.97
C GLU A 244 2.82 15.07 10.57
N ARG A 245 2.14 15.15 9.41
CA ARG A 245 1.52 16.42 8.96
C ARG A 245 0.26 16.75 9.78
N THR A 246 -0.54 15.73 10.09
CA THR A 246 -1.73 15.88 10.93
C THR A 246 -1.33 16.22 12.36
N GLU A 247 -0.34 15.50 12.92
CA GLU A 247 0.24 15.80 14.23
C GLU A 247 0.71 17.26 14.35
N LYS A 248 1.48 17.77 13.38
CA LYS A 248 1.94 19.18 13.38
C LYS A 248 0.79 20.18 13.38
N ARG A 249 -0.35 19.85 12.76
CA ARG A 249 -1.54 20.70 12.77
C ARG A 249 -2.29 20.59 14.08
N LEU A 250 -2.42 19.39 14.65
CA LEU A 250 -3.00 19.18 15.98
C LEU A 250 -2.21 19.92 17.06
N ASN A 251 -0.89 19.83 17.02
CA ASN A 251 0.01 20.54 17.96
C ASN A 251 -0.18 22.07 17.90
N LYS A 252 -0.50 22.65 16.74
CA LYS A 252 -0.81 24.09 16.62
C LYS A 252 -2.12 24.47 17.29
N LEU A 253 -3.05 23.53 17.46
CA LEU A 253 -4.29 23.70 18.23
C LEU A 253 -4.10 23.42 19.72
N GLY A 254 -2.88 23.09 20.18
CA GLY A 254 -2.59 22.73 21.56
C GLY A 254 -2.94 21.28 21.90
N ILE A 255 -3.14 20.42 20.89
CA ILE A 255 -3.45 18.99 21.07
C ILE A 255 -2.15 18.18 20.90
N HIS A 256 -1.66 17.59 21.99
CA HIS A 256 -0.40 16.83 22.04
C HIS A 256 -0.58 15.37 22.44
N SER A 257 -1.80 14.95 22.78
CA SER A 257 -2.13 13.57 23.19
C SER A 257 -3.48 13.15 22.62
N ILE A 258 -3.72 11.82 22.58
CA ILE A 258 -5.02 11.28 22.16
C ILE A 258 -6.12 11.66 23.18
N LYS A 259 -5.79 11.72 24.45
CA LYS A 259 -6.72 12.19 25.49
C LYS A 259 -7.16 13.63 25.26
N GLU A 260 -6.25 14.54 24.90
CA GLU A 260 -6.59 15.92 24.55
C GLU A 260 -7.44 15.98 23.28
N LEU A 261 -7.12 15.18 22.27
CA LEU A 261 -7.92 15.07 21.05
C LEU A 261 -9.36 14.58 21.35
N ALA A 262 -9.50 13.56 22.20
CA ALA A 262 -10.78 12.98 22.60
C ALA A 262 -11.67 14.00 23.39
N ASN A 263 -11.06 14.96 24.06
CA ASN A 263 -11.75 15.98 24.85
C ASN A 263 -11.77 17.36 24.18
N PHE A 264 -11.31 17.46 22.92
CA PHE A 264 -11.28 18.73 22.22
C PHE A 264 -12.66 19.08 21.62
N ASP A 265 -12.84 20.31 21.18
CA ASP A 265 -14.06 20.76 20.52
C ASP A 265 -14.14 20.20 19.09
N ALA A 266 -15.17 19.39 18.82
CA ALA A 266 -15.37 18.75 17.51
C ALA A 266 -15.66 19.75 16.39
N ASP A 267 -16.30 20.90 16.68
CA ASP A 267 -16.58 21.94 15.69
C ASP A 267 -15.31 22.69 15.29
N LEU A 268 -14.39 22.90 16.22
CA LEU A 268 -13.08 23.47 15.92
C LEU A 268 -12.24 22.49 15.08
N LEU A 269 -12.28 21.20 15.39
CA LEU A 269 -11.62 20.17 14.56
C LEU A 269 -12.22 20.11 13.16
N LYS A 270 -13.55 20.22 13.04
CA LYS A 270 -14.24 20.30 11.74
C LYS A 270 -13.82 21.53 10.94
N LYS A 271 -13.66 22.66 11.57
CA LYS A 271 -13.20 23.90 10.93
C LYS A 271 -11.78 23.76 10.39
N GLU A 272 -10.88 23.11 11.13
CA GLU A 272 -9.47 22.94 10.73
C GLU A 272 -9.26 21.80 9.73
N PHE A 273 -9.87 20.64 9.96
CA PHE A 273 -9.61 19.39 9.21
C PHE A 273 -10.78 18.92 8.33
N GLY A 274 -11.95 19.59 8.39
CA GLY A 274 -13.17 19.13 7.73
C GLY A 274 -13.73 17.85 8.38
N VAL A 275 -14.29 16.97 7.56
CA VAL A 275 -14.87 15.70 8.03
C VAL A 275 -13.85 14.84 8.78
N VAL A 276 -12.60 14.80 8.31
CA VAL A 276 -11.51 14.04 8.95
C VAL A 276 -11.27 14.49 10.40
N GLY A 277 -11.46 15.79 10.72
CA GLY A 277 -11.33 16.27 12.10
C GLY A 277 -12.41 15.71 13.03
N VAL A 278 -13.63 15.59 12.51
CA VAL A 278 -14.75 15.00 13.25
C VAL A 278 -14.52 13.48 13.45
N GLU A 279 -14.07 12.79 12.41
CA GLU A 279 -13.69 11.38 12.49
C GLU A 279 -12.60 11.15 13.55
N LEU A 280 -11.54 11.95 13.54
CA LEU A 280 -10.46 11.85 14.53
C LEU A 280 -10.94 12.05 15.97
N PHE A 281 -11.90 12.97 16.20
CA PHE A 281 -12.53 13.16 17.51
C PHE A 281 -13.26 11.90 17.98
N TYR A 282 -14.14 11.32 17.12
CA TYR A 282 -14.86 10.10 17.46
C TYR A 282 -13.93 8.91 17.61
N HIS A 283 -12.95 8.75 16.73
CA HIS A 283 -11.96 7.70 16.82
C HIS A 283 -11.13 7.76 18.10
N ALA A 284 -10.75 8.97 18.56
CA ALA A 284 -10.05 9.15 19.83
C ALA A 284 -10.92 8.74 21.03
N ASN A 285 -12.24 8.77 20.87
CA ASN A 285 -13.22 8.21 21.82
C ASN A 285 -13.58 6.74 21.56
N GLY A 286 -12.86 6.04 20.69
CA GLY A 286 -13.08 4.63 20.38
C GLY A 286 -14.33 4.36 19.53
N ILE A 287 -14.98 5.39 18.99
CA ILE A 287 -16.19 5.27 18.18
C ILE A 287 -15.83 5.20 16.71
N ASP A 288 -16.31 4.18 16.03
CA ASP A 288 -16.11 3.96 14.59
C ASP A 288 -17.32 3.19 14.04
N GLU A 289 -17.97 3.76 13.04
CA GLU A 289 -19.13 3.17 12.35
C GLU A 289 -18.73 2.36 11.10
N SER A 290 -17.42 2.09 10.92
CA SER A 290 -16.96 1.27 9.80
C SER A 290 -17.54 -0.14 9.88
N ASP A 291 -18.03 -0.61 8.74
CA ASP A 291 -18.66 -1.91 8.58
C ASP A 291 -17.82 -2.75 7.63
N VAL A 292 -17.30 -3.89 8.07
CA VAL A 292 -16.49 -4.82 7.27
C VAL A 292 -17.25 -5.27 6.01
N HIS A 293 -18.58 -5.39 6.09
CA HIS A 293 -19.46 -5.80 4.98
C HIS A 293 -19.69 -4.67 3.95
N LYS A 294 -19.36 -3.44 4.30
CA LYS A 294 -19.55 -2.26 3.44
C LYS A 294 -18.24 -1.55 3.16
N PRO A 295 -17.33 -2.14 2.35
CA PRO A 295 -16.07 -1.51 2.03
C PRO A 295 -16.31 -0.14 1.38
N TYR A 296 -15.46 0.82 1.74
CA TYR A 296 -15.53 2.17 1.20
C TYR A 296 -15.47 2.17 -0.34
N LYS A 297 -16.49 2.76 -0.96
CA LYS A 297 -16.54 2.97 -2.41
C LYS A 297 -16.31 4.46 -2.70
N PRO A 298 -15.14 4.83 -3.24
CA PRO A 298 -14.87 6.23 -3.55
C PRO A 298 -15.87 6.78 -4.58
N LYS A 299 -16.30 8.02 -4.41
CA LYS A 299 -17.24 8.71 -5.33
C LYS A 299 -16.66 8.95 -6.71
N SER A 300 -15.35 9.06 -6.81
CA SER A 300 -14.63 9.22 -8.08
C SER A 300 -13.47 8.23 -8.15
N HIS A 301 -13.31 7.62 -9.31
CA HIS A 301 -12.24 6.68 -9.57
C HIS A 301 -11.34 7.22 -10.68
N GLY A 302 -10.04 6.99 -10.53
CA GLY A 302 -9.05 7.19 -11.59
C GLY A 302 -8.25 5.91 -11.80
N ILE A 303 -8.02 5.54 -13.04
CA ILE A 303 -7.06 4.50 -13.42
C ILE A 303 -5.84 5.20 -13.96
N GLY A 304 -4.70 5.02 -13.30
CA GLY A 304 -3.46 5.68 -13.69
C GLY A 304 -2.24 4.79 -13.52
N ASN A 305 -1.16 5.23 -14.11
CA ASN A 305 0.16 4.68 -13.92
C ASN A 305 1.16 5.81 -13.76
N SER A 306 2.16 5.62 -12.90
CA SER A 306 3.24 6.57 -12.68
C SER A 306 4.57 5.84 -12.66
N GLN A 307 5.63 6.51 -13.13
CA GLN A 307 6.96 5.93 -13.15
C GLN A 307 8.02 6.98 -12.87
N VAL A 308 8.97 6.65 -11.98
CA VAL A 308 10.24 7.36 -11.87
C VAL A 308 11.17 6.79 -12.94
N LEU A 309 11.71 7.67 -13.78
CA LEU A 309 12.60 7.29 -14.87
C LEU A 309 13.98 6.89 -14.31
N PRO A 310 14.74 6.00 -14.97
CA PRO A 310 16.05 5.54 -14.49
C PRO A 310 17.10 6.65 -14.44
N ARG A 311 16.98 7.63 -15.33
CA ARG A 311 17.79 8.83 -15.43
C ARG A 311 16.92 10.03 -15.76
N ASP A 312 17.45 11.21 -15.73
CA ASP A 312 16.77 12.41 -16.23
C ASP A 312 16.66 12.35 -17.75
N TYR A 313 15.45 12.59 -18.28
CA TYR A 313 15.18 12.63 -19.72
C TYR A 313 15.11 14.09 -20.16
N TYR A 314 15.90 14.45 -21.19
CA TYR A 314 16.00 15.81 -21.71
C TYR A 314 15.32 15.95 -23.08
N ARG A 315 15.32 14.87 -23.87
CA ARG A 315 14.77 14.91 -25.24
C ARG A 315 13.27 14.73 -25.19
N ARG A 316 12.53 15.66 -25.82
CA ARG A 316 11.06 15.62 -25.90
C ARG A 316 10.57 14.28 -26.46
N ALA A 317 11.21 13.77 -27.53
CA ALA A 317 10.84 12.50 -28.15
C ALA A 317 10.91 11.30 -27.17
N ASP A 318 11.90 11.27 -26.29
CA ASP A 318 12.08 10.20 -25.30
C ASP A 318 10.96 10.25 -24.25
N ILE A 319 10.58 11.45 -23.81
CA ILE A 319 9.48 11.65 -22.86
C ILE A 319 8.14 11.28 -23.50
N GLU A 320 7.89 11.71 -24.76
CA GLU A 320 6.69 11.34 -25.50
C GLU A 320 6.57 9.83 -25.71
N LEU A 321 7.70 9.15 -25.94
CA LEU A 321 7.70 7.69 -26.06
C LEU A 321 7.19 7.02 -24.78
N VAL A 322 7.70 7.41 -23.62
CA VAL A 322 7.25 6.84 -22.34
C VAL A 322 5.78 7.18 -22.05
N LEU A 323 5.34 8.40 -22.37
CA LEU A 323 3.93 8.80 -22.22
C LEU A 323 3.00 7.97 -23.12
N ARG A 324 3.39 7.68 -24.37
CA ARG A 324 2.64 6.78 -25.29
C ARG A 324 2.49 5.38 -24.70
N GLU A 325 3.57 4.82 -24.20
CA GLU A 325 3.58 3.50 -23.58
C GLU A 325 2.68 3.44 -22.34
N MET A 326 2.72 4.48 -21.52
CA MET A 326 1.86 4.57 -20.34
C MET A 326 0.40 4.74 -20.70
N ALA A 327 0.09 5.60 -21.68
CA ALA A 327 -1.26 5.79 -22.19
C ALA A 327 -1.88 4.49 -22.67
N GLU A 328 -1.13 3.68 -23.43
CA GLU A 328 -1.56 2.35 -23.88
C GLU A 328 -1.84 1.40 -22.71
N GLN A 329 -0.94 1.29 -21.74
CA GLN A 329 -1.12 0.41 -20.60
C GLN A 329 -2.32 0.79 -19.72
N VAL A 330 -2.56 2.09 -19.54
CA VAL A 330 -3.73 2.57 -18.77
C VAL A 330 -5.01 2.32 -19.57
N ALA A 331 -5.00 2.47 -20.91
CA ALA A 331 -6.15 2.17 -21.76
C ALA A 331 -6.54 0.68 -21.72
N ILE A 332 -5.57 -0.24 -21.71
CA ILE A 332 -5.83 -1.68 -21.52
C ILE A 332 -6.55 -1.93 -20.18
N ARG A 333 -6.09 -1.30 -19.09
CA ARG A 333 -6.74 -1.44 -17.78
C ARG A 333 -8.15 -0.85 -17.75
N LEU A 334 -8.39 0.23 -18.49
CA LEU A 334 -9.70 0.86 -18.63
C LEU A 334 -10.69 -0.07 -19.34
N ARG A 335 -10.27 -0.72 -20.45
CA ARG A 335 -11.09 -1.72 -21.17
C ARG A 335 -11.37 -2.96 -20.32
N ARG A 336 -10.37 -3.48 -19.59
CA ARG A 336 -10.58 -4.60 -18.63
C ARG A 336 -11.59 -4.26 -17.53
N ALA A 337 -11.72 -2.99 -17.18
CA ALA A 337 -12.74 -2.53 -16.23
C ALA A 337 -14.09 -2.25 -16.90
N HIS A 338 -14.25 -2.50 -18.22
CA HIS A 338 -15.45 -2.22 -19.00
C HIS A 338 -15.92 -0.77 -18.86
N LYS A 339 -14.96 0.19 -18.95
CA LYS A 339 -15.22 1.62 -18.81
C LYS A 339 -14.65 2.42 -19.97
N LYS A 340 -15.26 3.58 -20.22
CA LYS A 340 -14.71 4.69 -21.01
C LYS A 340 -14.43 5.85 -20.07
N CYS A 341 -13.39 6.65 -20.34
CA CYS A 341 -13.09 7.83 -19.54
C CYS A 341 -13.51 9.11 -20.27
N CYS A 342 -13.86 10.14 -19.47
CA CYS A 342 -14.18 11.48 -19.94
C CYS A 342 -13.13 12.51 -19.53
N THR A 343 -12.03 12.12 -18.89
CA THR A 343 -10.95 13.02 -18.51
C THR A 343 -9.60 12.33 -18.61
N VAL A 344 -8.67 13.01 -19.27
CA VAL A 344 -7.27 12.62 -19.41
C VAL A 344 -6.41 13.58 -18.60
N SER A 345 -5.49 13.05 -17.81
CA SER A 345 -4.57 13.84 -16.97
C SER A 345 -3.14 13.34 -17.14
N ILE A 346 -2.20 14.27 -17.11
CA ILE A 346 -0.76 13.98 -17.09
C ILE A 346 -0.09 14.65 -15.88
N TYR A 347 0.98 14.02 -15.41
CA TYR A 347 1.90 14.59 -14.44
C TYR A 347 3.33 14.39 -14.93
N ILE A 348 4.12 15.46 -14.92
CA ILE A 348 5.53 15.49 -15.29
C ILE A 348 6.30 16.02 -14.09
N GLY A 349 7.10 15.17 -13.44
CA GLY A 349 7.98 15.57 -12.36
C GLY A 349 9.38 15.87 -12.91
N PHE A 350 9.88 17.06 -12.64
CA PHE A 350 11.19 17.49 -13.09
C PHE A 350 12.32 16.94 -12.19
N SER A 351 13.54 16.98 -12.69
CA SER A 351 14.73 16.69 -11.92
C SER A 351 14.85 17.63 -10.71
N ARG A 352 15.46 17.16 -9.63
CA ARG A 352 15.73 17.98 -8.43
C ARG A 352 16.64 19.19 -8.72
N PHE A 353 17.32 19.19 -9.83
CA PHE A 353 18.20 20.28 -10.26
C PHE A 353 17.49 21.36 -11.08
N GLU A 354 16.23 21.13 -11.45
CA GLU A 354 15.39 22.11 -12.13
C GLU A 354 14.72 23.06 -11.13
N GLY A 355 14.56 24.32 -11.48
CA GLY A 355 13.92 25.33 -10.64
C GLY A 355 12.41 25.08 -10.41
N LYS A 356 11.79 24.21 -11.22
CA LYS A 356 10.37 23.82 -11.14
C LYS A 356 10.23 22.37 -10.66
N ARG A 357 9.24 22.11 -9.79
CA ARG A 357 9.04 20.77 -9.20
C ARG A 357 8.26 19.83 -10.13
N HIS A 358 7.17 20.28 -10.68
CA HIS A 358 6.27 19.47 -11.53
C HIS A 358 5.39 20.33 -12.43
N LEU A 359 4.86 19.68 -13.46
CA LEU A 359 3.79 20.15 -14.31
C LEU A 359 2.64 19.16 -14.20
N GLN A 360 1.43 19.67 -14.02
CA GLN A 360 0.22 18.87 -14.00
C GLN A 360 -0.81 19.50 -14.92
N ALA A 361 -1.45 18.69 -15.75
CA ALA A 361 -2.47 19.15 -16.68
C ALA A 361 -3.54 18.09 -16.89
N GLN A 362 -4.76 18.53 -17.14
CA GLN A 362 -5.89 17.66 -17.50
C GLN A 362 -6.79 18.31 -18.55
N MET A 363 -7.54 17.48 -19.26
CA MET A 363 -8.56 17.91 -20.19
C MET A 363 -9.76 16.96 -20.19
N LYS A 364 -10.94 17.51 -20.46
CA LYS A 364 -12.13 16.72 -20.73
C LYS A 364 -12.05 16.20 -22.16
N VAL A 365 -12.52 14.98 -22.38
CA VAL A 365 -12.58 14.31 -23.67
C VAL A 365 -13.94 13.62 -23.81
N ASP A 366 -14.35 13.34 -25.03
CA ASP A 366 -15.50 12.50 -25.28
C ASP A 366 -15.25 11.08 -24.74
N PRO A 367 -16.30 10.37 -24.27
CA PRO A 367 -16.18 9.05 -23.69
C PRO A 367 -15.43 8.08 -24.60
N THR A 368 -14.22 7.67 -24.22
CA THR A 368 -13.39 6.77 -25.03
C THR A 368 -12.53 5.85 -24.17
N ASN A 369 -12.24 4.66 -24.69
CA ASN A 369 -11.20 3.72 -24.23
C ASN A 369 -10.26 3.33 -25.39
N ASN A 370 -10.39 4.00 -26.54
CA ASN A 370 -9.53 3.79 -27.71
C ASN A 370 -8.11 4.27 -27.42
N THR A 371 -7.14 3.35 -27.54
CA THR A 371 -5.73 3.60 -27.23
C THR A 371 -5.13 4.73 -28.05
N ARG A 372 -5.47 4.85 -29.34
CA ARG A 372 -4.93 5.90 -30.25
C ARG A 372 -5.43 7.26 -29.81
N VAL A 373 -6.74 7.40 -29.65
CA VAL A 373 -7.39 8.66 -29.24
C VAL A 373 -6.86 9.14 -27.89
N LEU A 374 -6.78 8.25 -26.90
CA LEU A 374 -6.26 8.57 -25.57
C LEU A 374 -4.79 8.98 -25.62
N THR A 375 -3.98 8.30 -26.44
CA THR A 375 -2.56 8.64 -26.62
C THR A 375 -2.41 10.03 -27.24
N ASP A 376 -3.21 10.38 -28.25
CA ASP A 376 -3.17 11.68 -28.91
C ASP A 376 -3.56 12.80 -27.93
N HIS A 377 -4.55 12.58 -27.08
CA HIS A 377 -4.91 13.52 -26.01
C HIS A 377 -3.79 13.70 -24.97
N VAL A 378 -3.15 12.63 -24.52
CA VAL A 378 -2.01 12.67 -23.60
C VAL A 378 -0.87 13.51 -24.19
N LEU A 379 -0.53 13.26 -25.47
CA LEU A 379 0.55 13.99 -26.15
C LEU A 379 0.18 15.44 -26.44
N SER A 380 -1.08 15.72 -26.79
CA SER A 380 -1.55 17.08 -26.97
C SER A 380 -1.41 17.89 -25.68
N LEU A 381 -1.81 17.32 -24.53
CA LEU A 381 -1.63 17.95 -23.22
C LEU A 381 -0.15 18.21 -22.91
N PHE A 382 0.70 17.21 -23.14
CA PHE A 382 2.13 17.33 -22.93
C PHE A 382 2.72 18.44 -23.81
N ARG A 383 2.45 18.43 -25.09
CA ARG A 383 2.98 19.41 -26.07
C ARG A 383 2.55 20.84 -25.80
N LYS A 384 1.30 21.02 -25.28
CA LYS A 384 0.79 22.34 -24.92
C LYS A 384 1.40 22.92 -23.65
N ARG A 385 1.85 22.07 -22.74
CA ARG A 385 2.23 22.48 -21.37
C ARG A 385 3.71 22.34 -21.07
N TYR A 386 4.39 21.41 -21.75
CA TYR A 386 5.81 21.19 -21.56
C TYR A 386 6.63 22.06 -22.51
N GLU A 387 7.44 22.91 -21.94
CA GLU A 387 8.37 23.77 -22.69
C GLU A 387 9.75 23.15 -22.74
N LEU A 388 10.41 23.09 -21.59
CA LEU A 388 11.77 22.58 -21.44
C LEU A 388 12.04 22.10 -20.01
N GLY A 389 13.06 21.27 -19.83
CA GLY A 389 13.56 20.83 -18.53
C GLY A 389 13.77 19.32 -18.45
N ALA A 390 14.69 18.91 -17.58
CA ALA A 390 14.99 17.50 -17.34
C ALA A 390 13.84 16.82 -16.59
N VAL A 391 13.26 15.76 -17.17
CA VAL A 391 12.13 15.02 -16.61
C VAL A 391 12.62 13.79 -15.87
N ARG A 392 12.19 13.66 -14.61
CA ARG A 392 12.53 12.54 -13.72
C ARG A 392 11.41 11.56 -13.48
N SER A 393 10.15 11.99 -13.59
CA SER A 393 9.00 11.12 -13.42
C SER A 393 7.85 11.55 -14.31
N VAL A 394 7.02 10.60 -14.71
CA VAL A 394 5.84 10.81 -15.54
C VAL A 394 4.67 10.00 -15.01
N ALA A 395 3.45 10.52 -15.18
CA ALA A 395 2.23 9.77 -14.93
C ALA A 395 1.14 10.10 -15.94
N VAL A 396 0.30 9.11 -16.23
CA VAL A 396 -0.93 9.23 -17.01
C VAL A 396 -2.09 8.69 -16.20
N THR A 397 -3.18 9.43 -16.13
CA THR A 397 -4.38 9.03 -15.38
C THR A 397 -5.63 9.34 -16.21
N TYR A 398 -6.54 8.38 -16.25
CA TYR A 398 -7.88 8.51 -16.82
C TYR A 398 -8.90 8.49 -15.70
N SER A 399 -9.91 9.35 -15.78
CA SER A 399 -10.93 9.51 -14.74
C SER A 399 -12.29 9.91 -15.32
N ASN A 400 -13.29 10.08 -14.44
CA ASN A 400 -14.67 10.37 -14.82
C ASN A 400 -15.21 9.31 -15.78
N PHE A 401 -15.38 8.09 -15.25
CA PHE A 401 -15.74 6.94 -16.04
C PHE A 401 -17.23 6.89 -16.33
N VAL A 402 -17.55 6.42 -17.53
CA VAL A 402 -18.86 5.98 -17.95
C VAL A 402 -18.81 4.53 -18.37
N ASP A 403 -19.97 3.90 -18.52
CA ASP A 403 -20.07 2.52 -18.98
C ASP A 403 -19.56 2.37 -20.40
N GLU A 404 -18.97 1.21 -20.72
CA GLU A 404 -18.41 0.92 -22.06
C GLU A 404 -19.48 0.91 -23.15
N SER A 405 -20.71 0.57 -22.81
CA SER A 405 -21.84 0.54 -23.74
C SER A 405 -22.24 1.93 -24.28
N LEU A 406 -21.84 3.02 -23.59
CA LEU A 406 -22.10 4.36 -24.06
C LEU A 406 -21.25 4.67 -25.30
N GLN A 407 -21.87 4.80 -26.45
CA GLN A 407 -21.26 5.25 -27.69
C GLN A 407 -21.79 6.63 -28.06
N LEU A 408 -20.89 7.59 -28.20
CA LEU A 408 -21.16 8.87 -28.86
C LEU A 408 -20.63 8.77 -30.28
N ILE A 409 -21.52 8.76 -31.23
CA ILE A 409 -21.20 8.69 -32.67
C ILE A 409 -21.59 10.02 -33.28
N SER A 410 -20.63 10.67 -33.92
CA SER A 410 -20.88 11.86 -34.75
C SER A 410 -21.34 11.45 -36.16
N LEU A 411 -22.12 12.30 -36.82
CA LEU A 411 -22.48 12.10 -38.20
C LEU A 411 -21.27 12.11 -39.18
N PHE A 412 -20.11 12.57 -38.68
CA PHE A 412 -18.85 12.64 -39.46
C PHE A 412 -17.89 11.51 -39.13
N ASP A 413 -18.28 10.59 -38.25
CA ASP A 413 -17.41 9.48 -37.84
C ASP A 413 -17.46 8.36 -38.89
N ASP A 414 -16.30 7.81 -39.21
CA ASP A 414 -16.18 6.59 -40.00
C ASP A 414 -16.40 5.38 -39.12
N ILE A 415 -17.65 4.89 -39.10
CA ILE A 415 -18.08 3.79 -38.25
C ILE A 415 -17.29 2.51 -38.57
N GLU A 416 -17.04 2.21 -39.84
CA GLU A 416 -16.28 1.01 -40.23
C GLU A 416 -14.85 1.04 -39.68
N GLN A 417 -14.23 2.21 -39.73
CA GLN A 417 -12.88 2.39 -39.17
C GLN A 417 -12.86 2.27 -37.65
N ILE A 418 -13.86 2.83 -36.96
CA ILE A 418 -14.00 2.69 -35.51
C ILE A 418 -14.14 1.22 -35.10
N GLU A 419 -15.07 0.49 -35.73
CA GLU A 419 -15.26 -0.94 -35.45
C GLU A 419 -14.02 -1.79 -35.76
N LYS A 420 -13.30 -1.46 -36.84
CA LYS A 420 -12.04 -2.14 -37.19
C LYS A 420 -10.97 -1.93 -36.10
N GLU A 421 -10.85 -0.70 -35.61
CA GLU A 421 -9.91 -0.36 -34.56
C GLU A 421 -10.28 -1.07 -33.22
N GLU A 422 -11.56 -1.12 -32.86
CA GLU A 422 -12.04 -1.82 -31.67
C GLU A 422 -11.76 -3.33 -31.77
N ARG A 423 -12.05 -3.96 -32.92
CA ARG A 423 -11.71 -5.36 -33.17
C ARG A 423 -10.22 -5.63 -33.06
N LEU A 424 -9.39 -4.76 -33.64
CA LEU A 424 -7.92 -4.89 -33.56
C LEU A 424 -7.44 -4.76 -32.10
N GLN A 425 -7.95 -3.80 -31.33
CA GLN A 425 -7.57 -3.62 -29.93
C GLN A 425 -7.97 -4.83 -29.08
N THR A 426 -9.18 -5.34 -29.26
CA THR A 426 -9.68 -6.54 -28.58
C THR A 426 -8.80 -7.76 -28.88
N ALA A 427 -8.41 -7.96 -30.14
CA ALA A 427 -7.52 -9.05 -30.55
C ALA A 427 -6.14 -8.92 -29.89
N ILE A 428 -5.54 -7.73 -29.88
CA ILE A 428 -4.25 -7.47 -29.24
C ILE A 428 -4.33 -7.71 -27.72
N ASP A 429 -5.37 -7.20 -27.08
CA ASP A 429 -5.57 -7.36 -25.64
C ASP A 429 -5.75 -8.83 -25.27
N SER A 430 -6.52 -9.62 -26.05
CA SER A 430 -6.70 -11.06 -25.85
C SER A 430 -5.41 -11.87 -26.00
N ILE A 431 -4.56 -11.51 -26.98
CA ILE A 431 -3.25 -12.16 -27.14
C ILE A 431 -2.35 -11.82 -25.96
N ARG A 432 -2.31 -10.56 -25.53
CA ARG A 432 -1.50 -10.13 -24.36
C ARG A 432 -1.98 -10.74 -23.06
N GLU A 433 -3.27 -10.96 -22.90
CA GLU A 433 -3.83 -11.64 -21.74
C GLU A 433 -3.46 -13.10 -21.68
N LYS A 434 -3.55 -13.79 -22.81
CA LYS A 434 -3.28 -15.23 -22.90
C LYS A 434 -1.78 -15.57 -22.83
N PHE A 435 -0.93 -14.78 -23.49
CA PHE A 435 0.48 -15.10 -23.68
C PHE A 435 1.44 -14.14 -22.98
N GLY A 436 0.94 -13.02 -22.44
CA GLY A 436 1.73 -11.99 -21.78
C GLY A 436 1.96 -10.76 -22.66
N PHE A 437 2.22 -9.63 -22.00
CA PHE A 437 2.31 -8.31 -22.62
C PHE A 437 3.38 -8.23 -23.70
N THR A 438 4.46 -9.00 -23.59
CA THR A 438 5.62 -8.94 -24.49
C THR A 438 5.45 -9.68 -25.82
N TYR A 439 4.37 -10.47 -25.99
CA TYR A 439 4.14 -11.23 -27.22
C TYR A 439 3.78 -10.37 -28.42
N ILE A 440 3.07 -9.26 -28.21
CA ILE A 440 2.83 -8.26 -29.25
C ILE A 440 3.25 -6.89 -28.74
N GLN A 441 4.25 -6.31 -29.38
CA GLN A 441 4.78 -5.00 -29.05
C GLN A 441 4.98 -4.13 -30.27
N LYS A 442 4.92 -2.81 -30.07
CA LYS A 442 5.30 -1.84 -31.07
C LYS A 442 6.82 -1.80 -31.21
N ALA A 443 7.34 -1.62 -32.42
CA ALA A 443 8.79 -1.57 -32.66
C ALA A 443 9.52 -0.50 -31.82
N ASN A 444 8.83 0.60 -31.49
CA ASN A 444 9.40 1.65 -30.64
C ASN A 444 9.68 1.21 -29.20
N SER A 445 9.12 0.06 -28.74
CA SER A 445 9.46 -0.52 -27.43
C SER A 445 10.91 -1.03 -27.33
N LEU A 446 11.60 -1.15 -28.47
CA LEU A 446 13.01 -1.53 -28.56
C LEU A 446 13.97 -0.32 -28.48
N LEU A 447 13.46 0.91 -28.50
CA LEU A 447 14.29 2.11 -28.36
C LEU A 447 14.87 2.21 -26.94
N GLU A 448 16.08 2.77 -26.82
CA GLU A 448 16.79 2.92 -25.53
C GLU A 448 15.97 3.65 -24.45
N ALA A 449 15.21 4.66 -24.84
CA ALA A 449 14.38 5.44 -23.95
C ALA A 449 13.08 4.73 -23.56
N SER A 450 12.71 3.64 -24.24
CA SER A 450 11.53 2.85 -23.92
C SER A 450 11.60 2.23 -22.53
N ARG A 451 10.45 2.17 -21.87
CA ARG A 451 10.29 1.52 -20.55
C ARG A 451 9.24 0.40 -20.57
N SER A 452 8.72 0.08 -21.76
CA SER A 452 7.60 -0.85 -21.93
C SER A 452 7.93 -2.26 -21.45
N ILE A 453 9.05 -2.82 -21.91
CA ILE A 453 9.50 -4.18 -21.55
C ILE A 453 9.89 -4.26 -20.07
N GLU A 454 10.58 -3.26 -19.54
CA GLU A 454 10.91 -3.26 -18.11
C GLU A 454 9.66 -3.13 -17.24
N ARG A 455 8.70 -2.29 -17.67
CA ARG A 455 7.46 -2.07 -16.95
C ARG A 455 6.60 -3.34 -16.91
N SER A 456 6.64 -4.19 -17.92
CA SER A 456 5.91 -5.46 -17.92
C SER A 456 6.43 -6.49 -16.91
N LYS A 457 7.64 -6.27 -16.39
CA LYS A 457 8.30 -7.14 -15.39
C LYS A 457 8.14 -6.64 -13.97
N ILE A 458 7.32 -5.61 -13.73
CA ILE A 458 7.13 -5.02 -12.40
C ILE A 458 5.65 -4.97 -12.03
N ILE A 459 5.39 -5.20 -10.74
CA ILE A 459 4.08 -5.03 -10.10
C ILE A 459 4.25 -4.02 -8.97
N GLY A 460 3.37 -3.01 -8.92
CA GLY A 460 3.46 -1.95 -7.90
C GLY A 460 4.79 -1.16 -7.91
N GLY A 461 5.50 -1.15 -9.05
CA GLY A 461 6.81 -0.50 -9.19
C GLY A 461 8.02 -1.35 -8.80
N HIS A 462 7.83 -2.62 -8.43
CA HIS A 462 8.87 -3.55 -7.98
C HIS A 462 8.89 -4.82 -8.83
N ALA A 463 10.05 -5.52 -8.81
CA ALA A 463 10.19 -6.72 -9.63
C ALA A 463 9.12 -7.79 -9.29
N ALA A 464 8.49 -8.32 -10.35
CA ALA A 464 7.48 -9.36 -10.29
C ALA A 464 8.09 -10.76 -10.42
N VAL A 465 9.25 -10.87 -11.00
CA VAL A 465 9.85 -12.14 -11.49
C VAL A 465 10.22 -13.07 -10.34
N ARG A 466 9.85 -14.33 -10.49
CA ARG A 466 10.22 -15.48 -9.62
C ARG A 466 11.72 -15.79 -9.68
#